data_492c6f6e745e303bd96f0ea7e5dac18f
#
_entry.id   492c6f6e745e303bd96f0ea7e5dac18f
#
_cell.length_a   1.000
_cell.length_b   1.000
_cell.length_c   1.000
_cell.angle_alpha   90.00
_cell.angle_beta   90.00
_cell.angle_gamma   90.00
#
_symmetry.space_group_name_H-M   'P 1'
#
loop_
_entity.id
_entity.type
_entity.pdbx_description
1 polymer ?
#
loop_
_entity_poly.entity_id
_entity_poly.type
_entity_poly.pdbx_seq_one_letter_code
_entity_poly.pdbx_strand_id
1 'polypeptide(L)'
;MTLEVSPADIEYSVEFWILLGFRQVEPPPALAETFTWMEREGTQIHLERNESPTVPAHGHVAVVVADFGQALADLREHGFDVTPGREHWGAPRAKALAPGGHLVELMAAPPTTRSTENPATRGSVSVRAD
;
A
#
# COMPACT_ATOMS: atom_id res chain seq x y z
N MET A 1 7.24 1.65 -5.23
CA MET A 1 6.03 1.94 -6.02
C MET A 1 5.79 3.43 -6.10
N THR A 2 5.37 3.93 -7.26
CA THR A 2 5.11 5.36 -7.47
C THR A 2 3.62 5.61 -7.61
N LEU A 3 3.11 6.62 -6.89
CA LEU A 3 1.74 7.08 -6.96
C LEU A 3 1.73 8.55 -7.34
N GLU A 4 0.98 8.91 -8.38
CA GLU A 4 0.84 10.31 -8.78
C GLU A 4 -0.17 11.01 -7.88
N VAL A 5 0.19 12.14 -7.33
CA VAL A 5 -0.62 12.89 -6.37
C VAL A 5 -0.54 14.37 -6.70
N SER A 6 -1.67 15.07 -6.65
CA SER A 6 -1.63 16.52 -6.85
C SER A 6 -0.83 17.19 -5.73
N PRO A 7 -0.16 18.32 -6.01
CA PRO A 7 0.59 19.03 -4.97
C PRO A 7 -0.23 19.35 -3.73
N ALA A 8 -1.52 19.63 -3.89
CA ALA A 8 -2.41 19.94 -2.78
C ALA A 8 -2.65 18.74 -1.84
N ASP A 9 -2.47 17.52 -2.33
CA ASP A 9 -2.75 16.30 -1.57
C ASP A 9 -1.51 15.65 -0.96
N ILE A 10 -0.32 16.20 -1.18
CA ILE A 10 0.93 15.59 -0.71
C ILE A 10 0.98 15.46 0.82
N GLU A 11 0.68 16.53 1.54
CA GLU A 11 0.75 16.49 3.01
C GLU A 11 -0.24 15.49 3.61
N TYR A 12 -1.44 15.44 3.08
CA TYR A 12 -2.45 14.45 3.48
C TYR A 12 -2.00 13.03 3.14
N SER A 13 -1.35 12.85 2.01
CA SER A 13 -0.80 11.55 1.63
C SER A 13 0.30 11.10 2.60
N VAL A 14 1.18 12.00 2.99
CA VAL A 14 2.22 11.70 4.00
C VAL A 14 1.56 11.25 5.31
N GLU A 15 0.55 11.98 5.78
CA GLU A 15 -0.18 11.63 6.99
C GLU A 15 -0.81 10.24 6.90
N PHE A 16 -1.45 9.94 5.77
CA PHE A 16 -2.05 8.63 5.52
C PHE A 16 -1.02 7.50 5.68
N TRP A 17 0.14 7.63 5.03
CA TRP A 17 1.17 6.60 5.07
C TRP A 17 1.85 6.48 6.43
N ILE A 18 1.99 7.59 7.15
CA ILE A 18 2.50 7.57 8.54
C ILE A 18 1.57 6.72 9.42
N LEU A 19 0.26 6.83 9.26
CA LEU A 19 -0.70 6.03 10.02
C LEU A 19 -0.58 4.52 9.73
N LEU A 20 -0.01 4.15 8.59
CA LEU A 20 0.26 2.76 8.24
C LEU A 20 1.68 2.31 8.62
N GLY A 21 2.41 3.11 9.38
CA GLY A 21 3.73 2.76 9.87
C GLY A 21 4.88 3.19 8.98
N PHE A 22 4.61 3.93 7.93
CA PHE A 22 5.67 4.49 7.07
C PHE A 22 6.23 5.75 7.70
N ARG A 23 7.46 6.09 7.34
CA ARG A 23 8.09 7.35 7.70
C ARG A 23 8.57 8.06 6.45
N GLN A 24 8.58 9.36 6.48
CA GLN A 24 9.11 10.15 5.36
C GLN A 24 10.64 10.07 5.36
N VAL A 25 11.21 9.85 4.19
CA VAL A 25 12.66 9.83 3.99
C VAL A 25 13.04 10.79 2.86
N GLU A 26 14.28 11.26 2.88
CA GLU A 26 14.77 12.20 1.87
C GLU A 26 15.08 11.48 0.57
N PRO A 27 14.48 11.89 -0.56
CA PRO A 27 14.93 11.42 -1.86
C PRO A 27 16.25 12.07 -2.26
N PRO A 28 16.93 11.56 -3.29
CA PRO A 28 18.10 12.27 -3.84
C PRO A 28 17.74 13.71 -4.21
N PRO A 29 18.68 14.68 -4.06
CA PRO A 29 18.38 16.09 -4.31
C PRO A 29 17.75 16.38 -5.67
N ALA A 30 18.15 15.66 -6.71
CA ALA A 30 17.60 15.84 -8.05
C ALA A 30 16.11 15.47 -8.16
N LEU A 31 15.59 14.69 -7.21
CA LEU A 31 14.20 14.23 -7.21
C LEU A 31 13.32 14.92 -6.17
N ALA A 32 13.93 15.72 -5.29
CA ALA A 32 13.23 16.27 -4.13
C ALA A 32 12.06 17.22 -4.49
N GLU A 33 12.14 17.91 -5.62
CA GLU A 33 11.06 18.80 -6.05
C GLU A 33 9.86 18.04 -6.59
N THR A 34 10.11 16.87 -7.20
CA THR A 34 9.06 16.06 -7.84
C THR A 34 8.48 15.03 -6.90
N PHE A 35 9.31 14.47 -6.00
CA PHE A 35 8.92 13.32 -5.21
C PHE A 35 8.98 13.58 -3.70
N THR A 36 8.05 12.94 -3.00
CA THR A 36 8.13 12.72 -1.54
C THR A 36 8.15 11.21 -1.33
N TRP A 37 9.11 10.74 -0.56
CA TRP A 37 9.31 9.31 -0.33
C TRP A 37 8.89 8.88 1.06
N MET A 38 8.15 7.79 1.12
CA MET A 38 7.72 7.15 2.36
C MET A 38 8.34 5.75 2.41
N GLU A 39 8.82 5.32 3.58
CA GLU A 39 9.48 4.03 3.73
C GLU A 39 9.01 3.28 4.97
N ARG A 40 8.89 1.98 4.84
CA ARG A 40 8.63 1.06 5.95
C ARG A 40 9.33 -0.25 5.66
N GLU A 41 10.29 -0.62 6.53
CA GLU A 41 10.99 -1.92 6.45
C GLU A 41 11.52 -2.25 5.04
N GLY A 42 12.12 -1.28 4.38
CA GLY A 42 12.69 -1.44 3.05
C GLY A 42 11.70 -1.31 1.90
N THR A 43 10.41 -1.17 2.18
CA THR A 43 9.40 -0.91 1.17
C THR A 43 9.20 0.59 1.05
N GLN A 44 9.23 1.12 -0.16
CA GLN A 44 9.07 2.55 -0.41
C GLN A 44 7.84 2.85 -1.25
N ILE A 45 7.15 3.91 -0.87
CA ILE A 45 6.09 4.53 -1.65
C ILE A 45 6.62 5.90 -2.07
N HIS A 46 6.69 6.13 -3.37
CA HIS A 46 7.13 7.41 -3.93
C HIS A 46 5.90 8.18 -4.38
N LEU A 47 5.67 9.32 -3.76
CA LEU A 47 4.57 10.21 -4.10
C LEU A 47 5.07 11.23 -5.11
N GLU A 48 4.62 11.12 -6.34
CA GLU A 48 5.02 12.02 -7.42
C GLU A 48 4.05 13.20 -7.51
N ARG A 49 4.55 14.40 -7.39
CA ARG A 49 3.75 15.61 -7.58
C ARG A 49 3.40 15.76 -9.05
N ASN A 50 2.11 15.77 -9.34
CA ASN A 50 1.61 15.94 -10.70
C ASN A 50 0.33 16.76 -10.66
N GLU A 51 0.27 17.85 -11.42
CA GLU A 51 -0.91 18.71 -11.47
C GLU A 51 -2.14 17.99 -12.04
N SER A 52 -1.91 16.96 -12.82
CA SER A 52 -2.99 16.14 -13.42
C SER A 52 -2.71 14.66 -13.16
N PRO A 53 -2.82 14.22 -11.89
CA PRO A 53 -2.44 12.87 -11.53
C PRO A 53 -3.33 11.82 -12.20
N THR A 54 -2.71 10.73 -12.59
CA THR A 54 -3.40 9.54 -13.07
C THR A 54 -3.61 8.59 -11.91
N VAL A 55 -4.86 8.23 -11.65
CA VAL A 55 -5.21 7.25 -10.62
C VAL A 55 -5.75 6.01 -11.31
N PRO A 56 -5.10 4.85 -11.14
CA PRO A 56 -5.58 3.63 -11.77
C PRO A 56 -7.01 3.28 -11.34
N ALA A 57 -7.84 2.85 -12.27
CA ALA A 57 -9.22 2.50 -11.98
C ALA A 57 -9.32 1.29 -11.02
N HIS A 58 -8.44 0.31 -11.18
CA HIS A 58 -8.46 -0.94 -10.41
C HIS A 58 -7.12 -1.28 -9.76
N GLY A 59 -6.02 -0.71 -10.26
CA GLY A 59 -4.71 -0.92 -9.66
C GLY A 59 -4.65 -0.30 -8.27
N HIS A 60 -4.01 -1.01 -7.33
CA HIS A 60 -3.92 -0.53 -5.94
C HIS A 60 -2.69 -1.12 -5.26
N VAL A 61 -2.29 -0.45 -4.18
CA VAL A 61 -1.24 -0.94 -3.29
C VAL A 61 -1.90 -1.82 -2.25
N ALA A 62 -1.24 -2.91 -1.87
CA ALA A 62 -1.67 -3.74 -0.76
C ALA A 62 -0.57 -3.77 0.31
N VAL A 63 -0.94 -3.58 1.56
CA VAL A 63 0.00 -3.60 2.68
C VAL A 63 -0.53 -4.46 3.81
N VAL A 64 0.39 -5.22 4.44
CA VAL A 64 0.09 -5.95 5.66
C VAL A 64 0.35 -5.01 6.84
N VAL A 65 -0.61 -4.92 7.76
CA VAL A 65 -0.47 -4.08 8.96
C VAL A 65 -0.48 -4.96 10.21
N ALA A 66 0.45 -4.71 11.11
CA ALA A 66 0.66 -5.55 12.29
C ALA A 66 -0.53 -5.51 13.27
N ASP A 67 -1.09 -4.33 13.48
CA ASP A 67 -2.28 -4.15 14.31
C ASP A 67 -3.42 -3.65 13.43
N PHE A 68 -4.10 -4.58 12.79
CA PHE A 68 -5.12 -4.29 11.80
C PHE A 68 -6.26 -3.42 12.36
N GLY A 69 -6.79 -3.82 13.51
CA GLY A 69 -7.91 -3.07 14.13
C GLY A 69 -7.53 -1.65 14.49
N GLN A 70 -6.33 -1.46 15.05
CA GLN A 70 -5.85 -0.13 15.40
C GLN A 70 -5.59 0.73 14.16
N ALA A 71 -5.02 0.15 13.11
CA ALA A 71 -4.78 0.87 11.87
C ALA A 71 -6.09 1.41 11.27
N LEU A 72 -7.15 0.59 11.26
CA LEU A 72 -8.45 1.03 10.78
C LEU A 72 -9.03 2.14 11.63
N ALA A 73 -8.92 2.01 12.96
CA ALA A 73 -9.41 3.03 13.90
C ALA A 73 -8.67 4.36 13.69
N ASP A 74 -7.35 4.31 13.57
CA ASP A 74 -6.52 5.50 13.37
C ASP A 74 -6.86 6.21 12.06
N LEU A 75 -7.03 5.47 10.98
CA LEU A 75 -7.40 6.03 9.69
C LEU A 75 -8.77 6.71 9.76
N ARG A 76 -9.75 6.07 10.37
CA ARG A 76 -11.09 6.65 10.53
C ARG A 76 -11.08 7.90 11.40
N GLU A 77 -10.31 7.87 12.47
CA GLU A 77 -10.18 9.03 13.36
C GLU A 77 -9.60 10.24 12.64
N HIS A 78 -8.72 10.01 11.67
CA HIS A 78 -8.12 11.08 10.87
C HIS A 78 -8.96 11.43 9.63
N GLY A 79 -10.15 10.87 9.50
CA GLY A 79 -11.09 11.23 8.44
C GLY A 79 -10.92 10.48 7.13
N PHE A 80 -10.13 9.41 7.12
CA PHE A 80 -9.96 8.60 5.90
C PHE A 80 -11.06 7.54 5.81
N ASP A 81 -11.56 7.30 4.61
CA ASP A 81 -12.58 6.29 4.36
C ASP A 81 -11.97 4.90 4.39
N VAL A 82 -12.54 4.02 5.19
CA VAL A 82 -12.12 2.63 5.31
C VAL A 82 -13.33 1.72 5.25
N THR A 83 -13.31 0.75 4.35
CA THR A 83 -14.39 -0.21 4.15
C THR A 83 -13.87 -1.62 4.33
N PRO A 84 -14.44 -2.43 5.24
CA PRO A 84 -14.07 -3.84 5.37
C PRO A 84 -14.30 -4.59 4.06
N GLY A 85 -13.37 -5.48 3.72
CA GLY A 85 -13.47 -6.34 2.55
C GLY A 85 -13.84 -7.77 2.92
N ARG A 86 -14.17 -8.55 1.90
CA ARG A 86 -14.44 -9.99 2.09
C ARG A 86 -13.13 -10.71 2.38
N GLU A 87 -13.14 -11.62 3.33
CA GLU A 87 -11.99 -12.47 3.61
C GLU A 87 -11.88 -13.57 2.57
N HIS A 88 -10.66 -13.76 2.06
CA HIS A 88 -10.37 -14.78 1.05
C HIS A 88 -9.36 -15.82 1.52
N TRP A 89 -8.63 -15.55 2.61
CA TRP A 89 -7.61 -16.46 3.16
C TRP A 89 -7.65 -16.53 4.68
N GLY A 90 -8.82 -16.31 5.27
CA GLY A 90 -9.03 -16.46 6.70
C GLY A 90 -8.47 -15.34 7.57
N ALA A 91 -8.12 -14.21 6.98
CA ALA A 91 -7.64 -13.04 7.72
C ALA A 91 -8.43 -11.80 7.31
N PRO A 92 -8.66 -10.86 8.23
CA PRO A 92 -9.34 -9.61 7.92
C PRO A 92 -8.61 -8.77 6.88
N ARG A 93 -9.39 -8.11 6.03
CA ARG A 93 -8.88 -7.14 5.06
C ARG A 93 -9.84 -5.98 4.94
N ALA A 94 -9.34 -4.85 4.49
CA ALA A 94 -10.13 -3.66 4.27
C ALA A 94 -9.55 -2.86 3.10
N LYS A 95 -10.34 -1.93 2.60
CA LYS A 95 -9.91 -0.97 1.58
C LYS A 95 -9.96 0.41 2.18
N ALA A 96 -8.87 1.16 2.04
CA ALA A 96 -8.80 2.55 2.44
C ALA A 96 -8.63 3.42 1.19
N LEU A 97 -9.20 4.60 1.23
CA LEU A 97 -9.05 5.56 0.15
C LEU A 97 -8.01 6.60 0.59
N ALA A 98 -6.84 6.55 -0.03
CA ALA A 98 -5.79 7.52 0.20
C ALA A 98 -6.12 8.85 -0.48
N PRO A 99 -5.55 9.97 -0.01
CA PRO A 99 -5.75 11.26 -0.67
C PRO A 99 -5.45 11.20 -2.16
N GLY A 100 -6.26 11.88 -2.95
CA GLY A 100 -6.16 11.84 -4.41
C GLY A 100 -6.89 10.68 -5.06
N GLY A 101 -7.50 9.78 -4.27
CA GLY A 101 -8.33 8.69 -4.80
C GLY A 101 -7.61 7.37 -5.00
N HIS A 102 -6.36 7.23 -4.55
CA HIS A 102 -5.66 5.95 -4.61
C HIS A 102 -6.26 4.96 -3.64
N LEU A 103 -6.63 3.80 -4.14
CA LEU A 103 -7.14 2.71 -3.33
C LEU A 103 -5.96 1.96 -2.69
N VAL A 104 -6.05 1.69 -1.40
CA VAL A 104 -5.05 0.93 -0.65
C VAL A 104 -5.74 -0.23 0.05
N GLU A 105 -5.27 -1.42 -0.21
CA GLU A 105 -5.78 -2.60 0.49
C GLU A 105 -4.95 -2.83 1.75
N LEU A 106 -5.64 -3.01 2.88
CA LEU A 106 -5.02 -3.31 4.17
C LEU A 106 -5.32 -4.76 4.50
N MET A 107 -4.30 -5.49 4.92
CA MET A 107 -4.41 -6.91 5.24
C MET A 107 -3.85 -7.17 6.62
N ALA A 108 -4.55 -7.98 7.41
CA ALA A 108 -4.05 -8.40 8.72
C ALA A 108 -2.93 -9.44 8.59
N ALA A 109 -2.95 -10.20 7.51
CA ALA A 109 -1.93 -11.19 7.20
C ALA A 109 -1.77 -11.30 5.69
N PRO A 110 -0.58 -11.73 5.21
CA PRO A 110 -0.38 -11.95 3.77
C PRO A 110 -1.32 -13.01 3.24
N PRO A 111 -1.69 -12.94 1.96
CA PRO A 111 -2.49 -14.00 1.36
C PRO A 111 -1.78 -15.35 1.44
N THR A 112 -2.53 -16.39 1.77
CA THR A 112 -2.05 -17.75 1.63
C THR A 112 -2.23 -18.17 0.18
N THR A 113 -1.18 -18.75 -0.40
CA THR A 113 -1.19 -19.14 -1.79
C THR A 113 -0.93 -20.64 -1.93
N ARG A 114 -1.34 -21.20 -3.07
CA ARG A 114 -1.06 -22.58 -3.42
C ARG A 114 -0.24 -22.58 -4.69
N SER A 115 0.72 -23.50 -4.77
CA SER A 115 1.49 -23.68 -5.99
C SER A 115 0.57 -24.10 -7.14
N THR A 116 0.75 -23.49 -8.31
CA THR A 116 0.11 -23.90 -9.55
C THR A 116 1.00 -24.82 -10.38
N GLU A 117 2.15 -25.22 -9.82
CA GLU A 117 3.06 -26.15 -10.49
C GLU A 117 2.39 -27.46 -10.82
N ASN A 118 2.70 -27.98 -12.02
CA ASN A 118 2.26 -29.31 -12.41
C ASN A 118 2.95 -30.34 -11.51
N PRO A 119 2.22 -31.24 -10.85
CA PRO A 119 2.83 -32.28 -10.00
C PRO A 119 3.94 -33.08 -10.70
N ALA A 120 3.85 -33.28 -12.00
CA ALA A 120 4.85 -34.03 -12.78
C ALA A 120 6.21 -33.32 -12.84
N THR A 121 6.27 -32.01 -12.65
CA THR A 121 7.52 -31.22 -12.70
C THR A 121 8.03 -30.84 -11.32
N ARG A 122 7.27 -31.11 -10.29
CA ARG A 122 7.57 -30.65 -8.93
C ARG A 122 8.87 -31.22 -8.38
N GLY A 123 9.18 -32.45 -8.71
CA GLY A 123 10.39 -33.11 -8.24
C GLY A 123 11.68 -32.52 -8.75
N SER A 124 11.65 -31.80 -9.87
CA SER A 124 12.84 -31.23 -10.49
C SER A 124 13.07 -29.76 -10.09
N VAL A 125 12.12 -29.13 -9.42
CA VAL A 125 12.19 -27.73 -9.04
C VAL A 125 11.91 -27.59 -7.57
N SER A 126 12.90 -27.12 -6.82
CA SER A 126 12.77 -26.92 -5.38
C SER A 126 12.43 -25.49 -5.00
N VAL A 127 12.52 -24.57 -5.92
CA VAL A 127 12.25 -23.15 -5.67
C VAL A 127 10.75 -22.91 -5.57
N ARG A 128 10.37 -22.15 -4.59
CA ARG A 128 8.97 -21.78 -4.36
C ARG A 128 8.82 -20.28 -4.41
N ALA A 129 7.78 -19.85 -5.09
CA ALA A 129 7.35 -18.45 -5.04
C ALA A 129 6.33 -18.31 -3.91
N ASP A 130 6.52 -17.33 -3.10
CA ASP A 130 5.62 -17.05 -1.98
C ASP A 130 4.70 -15.89 -2.27
#